data_accaac037fcb5110ab37b32cf2948076
#
_entry.id   accaac037fcb5110ab37b32cf2948076
#
_cell.length_a   1.000
_cell.length_b   1.000
_cell.length_c   1.000
_cell.angle_alpha   90.00
_cell.angle_beta   90.00
_cell.angle_gamma   90.00
#
_symmetry.space_group_name_H-M   'P 1'
#
loop_
_entity.id
_entity.type
_entity.pdbx_description
1 polymer ?
#
loop_
_entity_poly.entity_id
_entity_poly.type
_entity_poly.pdbx_seq_one_letter_code
_entity_poly.pdbx_strand_id
1 'polypeptide(L)'
;MVTFQILTPKDIKRIVPLILELNPELDKQTIESNQKEMFGIANYRCFGLFKEDHLIGVSSGWITVRHYCGKQIEIDNVIIPLAYQSRGYGKQLIELIEQWS
;
A
#
# COMPACT_ATOMS: atom_id res chain seq x y z
N MET A 1 10.49 13.28 9.15
CA MET A 1 10.83 12.91 7.76
C MET A 1 10.13 11.62 7.39
N VAL A 2 9.52 11.58 6.24
CA VAL A 2 8.86 10.36 5.75
C VAL A 2 9.75 9.63 4.75
N THR A 3 9.63 8.30 4.74
CA THR A 3 10.39 7.42 3.85
C THR A 3 9.42 6.56 3.06
N PHE A 4 9.66 6.46 1.76
CA PHE A 4 8.86 5.64 0.85
C PHE A 4 9.58 4.32 0.59
N GLN A 5 8.85 3.20 0.69
CA GLN A 5 9.42 1.88 0.46
C GLN A 5 8.46 0.97 -0.29
N ILE A 6 9.03 0.05 -1.06
CA ILE A 6 8.28 -1.06 -1.65
C ILE A 6 8.17 -2.12 -0.56
N LEU A 7 6.95 -2.51 -0.21
CA LEU A 7 6.73 -3.49 0.84
C LEU A 7 6.86 -4.92 0.29
N THR A 8 7.18 -5.84 1.18
CA THR A 8 7.38 -7.26 0.85
C THR A 8 6.53 -8.13 1.77
N PRO A 9 6.46 -9.44 1.54
CA PRO A 9 5.73 -10.33 2.47
C PRO A 9 6.17 -10.23 3.92
N LYS A 10 7.40 -9.77 4.17
CA LYS A 10 7.89 -9.56 5.53
C LYS A 10 7.14 -8.44 6.26
N ASP A 11 6.46 -7.58 5.52
CA ASP A 11 5.75 -6.43 6.06
C ASP A 11 4.28 -6.70 6.35
N ILE A 12 3.79 -7.91 6.07
CA ILE A 12 2.37 -8.24 6.26
C ILE A 12 1.90 -7.91 7.68
N LYS A 13 2.70 -8.23 8.68
CA LYS A 13 2.34 -7.97 10.08
C LYS A 13 2.17 -6.49 10.39
N ARG A 14 2.80 -5.62 9.60
CA ARG A 14 2.66 -4.16 9.75
C ARG A 14 1.47 -3.64 8.95
N ILE A 15 1.15 -4.28 7.83
CA ILE A 15 0.07 -3.87 6.93
C ILE A 15 -1.29 -4.19 7.54
N VAL A 16 -1.45 -5.39 8.09
CA VAL A 16 -2.75 -5.87 8.58
C VAL A 16 -3.40 -4.94 9.60
N PRO A 17 -2.68 -4.42 10.61
CA PRO A 17 -3.30 -3.50 11.57
C PRO A 17 -3.89 -2.24 10.93
N LEU A 18 -3.26 -1.72 9.88
CA LEU A 18 -3.76 -0.53 9.18
C LEU A 18 -5.09 -0.83 8.47
N ILE A 19 -5.16 -1.98 7.83
CA ILE A 19 -6.39 -2.40 7.15
C ILE A 19 -7.51 -2.62 8.15
N LEU A 20 -7.20 -3.28 9.28
CA LEU A 20 -8.20 -3.54 10.32
C LEU A 20 -8.72 -2.27 10.97
N GLU A 21 -7.87 -1.26 11.14
CA GLU A 21 -8.29 0.01 11.74
C GLU A 21 -9.42 0.65 10.96
N LEU A 22 -9.33 0.63 9.63
CA LEU A 22 -10.34 1.23 8.75
C LEU A 22 -11.48 0.27 8.42
N ASN A 23 -11.28 -1.02 8.64
CA ASN A 23 -12.26 -2.06 8.31
C ASN A 23 -12.33 -3.09 9.45
N PRO A 24 -12.79 -2.64 10.64
CA PRO A 24 -12.77 -3.52 11.82
C PRO A 24 -13.67 -4.73 11.73
N GLU A 25 -14.60 -4.76 10.77
CA GLU A 25 -15.48 -5.90 10.55
C GLU A 25 -14.78 -7.05 9.81
N LEU A 26 -13.59 -6.82 9.26
CA LEU A 26 -12.87 -7.85 8.53
C LEU A 26 -12.12 -8.78 9.49
N ASP A 27 -11.95 -10.03 9.06
CA ASP A 27 -11.21 -11.04 9.82
C ASP A 27 -9.71 -10.90 9.58
N LYS A 28 -8.94 -10.82 10.67
CA LYS A 28 -7.49 -10.67 10.59
C LYS A 28 -6.82 -11.75 9.74
N GLN A 29 -7.22 -13.02 9.93
CA GLN A 29 -6.63 -14.13 9.19
C GLN A 29 -6.93 -14.05 7.70
N THR A 30 -8.13 -13.61 7.36
CA THR A 30 -8.52 -13.42 5.97
C THR A 30 -7.68 -12.32 5.33
N ILE A 31 -7.47 -11.21 6.02
CA ILE A 31 -6.65 -10.11 5.52
C ILE A 31 -5.21 -10.59 5.30
N GLU A 32 -4.62 -11.29 6.26
CA GLU A 32 -3.27 -11.83 6.13
C GLU A 32 -3.14 -12.76 4.94
N SER A 33 -4.10 -13.67 4.79
CA SER A 33 -4.10 -14.66 3.71
C SER A 33 -4.22 -13.99 2.35
N ASN A 34 -5.13 -13.03 2.23
CA ASN A 34 -5.33 -12.31 0.97
C ASN A 34 -4.10 -11.47 0.61
N GLN A 35 -3.51 -10.80 1.59
CA GLN A 35 -2.32 -9.98 1.35
C GLN A 35 -1.14 -10.85 0.91
N LYS A 36 -0.98 -12.00 1.53
CA LYS A 36 0.06 -12.96 1.15
C LYS A 36 -0.13 -13.44 -0.27
N GLU A 37 -1.36 -13.75 -0.64
CA GLU A 37 -1.69 -14.18 -2.00
C GLU A 37 -1.40 -13.07 -3.01
N MET A 38 -1.76 -11.83 -2.68
CA MET A 38 -1.49 -10.68 -3.55
C MET A 38 0.00 -10.51 -3.80
N PHE A 39 0.84 -10.67 -2.78
CA PHE A 39 2.29 -10.59 -2.95
C PHE A 39 2.85 -11.65 -3.89
N GLY A 40 2.12 -12.74 -4.08
CA GLY A 40 2.53 -13.79 -5.02
C GLY A 40 2.19 -13.48 -6.47
N ILE A 41 1.45 -12.42 -6.74
CA ILE A 41 1.05 -12.06 -8.10
C ILE A 41 2.13 -11.17 -8.73
N ALA A 42 2.59 -11.56 -9.92
CA ALA A 42 3.78 -10.95 -10.54
C ALA A 42 3.66 -9.44 -10.79
N ASN A 43 2.46 -8.95 -11.12
CA ASN A 43 2.28 -7.53 -11.43
C ASN A 43 1.80 -6.70 -10.24
N TYR A 44 1.76 -7.30 -9.05
CA TYR A 44 1.37 -6.59 -7.83
C TYR A 44 2.56 -5.88 -7.21
N ARG A 45 2.31 -4.68 -6.70
CA ARG A 45 3.29 -3.96 -5.88
C ARG A 45 2.56 -3.37 -4.69
N CYS A 46 3.22 -3.39 -3.54
CA CYS A 46 2.68 -2.79 -2.33
C CYS A 46 3.65 -1.70 -1.88
N PHE A 47 3.12 -0.53 -1.60
CA PHE A 47 3.93 0.64 -1.26
C PHE A 47 3.64 1.07 0.16
N GLY A 48 4.67 1.51 0.86
CA GLY A 48 4.54 1.99 2.22
C GLY A 48 5.16 3.34 2.41
N LEU A 49 4.54 4.15 3.26
CA LEU A 49 5.07 5.41 3.71
C LEU A 49 5.36 5.28 5.21
N PHE A 50 6.58 5.58 5.60
CA PHE A 50 7.03 5.43 6.98
C PHE A 50 7.40 6.78 7.57
N LYS A 51 7.13 6.94 8.85
CA LYS A 51 7.61 8.08 9.64
C LYS A 51 8.27 7.50 10.88
N GLU A 52 9.58 7.70 11.03
CA GLU A 52 10.33 7.21 12.17
C GLU A 52 10.08 5.71 12.44
N ASP A 53 10.21 4.90 11.39
CA ASP A 53 10.02 3.45 11.42
C ASP A 53 8.57 2.99 11.65
N HIS A 54 7.62 3.91 11.72
CA HIS A 54 6.21 3.57 11.80
C HIS A 54 5.57 3.62 10.42
N LEU A 55 4.87 2.56 10.06
CA LEU A 55 4.13 2.53 8.80
C LEU A 55 2.89 3.40 8.94
N ILE A 56 2.86 4.52 8.22
CA ILE A 56 1.78 5.50 8.28
C ILE A 56 0.93 5.56 7.02
N GLY A 57 1.23 4.75 6.05
CA GLY A 57 0.43 4.69 4.82
C GLY A 57 0.78 3.46 4.02
N VAL A 58 -0.22 2.85 3.41
CA VAL A 58 -0.06 1.67 2.54
C VAL A 58 -0.90 1.87 1.30
N SER A 59 -0.37 1.46 0.17
CA SER A 59 -1.15 1.43 -1.06
C SER A 59 -0.77 0.21 -1.87
N SER A 60 -1.75 -0.36 -2.55
CA SER A 60 -1.54 -1.43 -3.51
C SER A 60 -1.51 -0.85 -4.91
N GLY A 61 -0.70 -1.42 -5.80
CA GLY A 61 -0.64 -1.03 -7.19
C GLY A 61 -0.51 -2.24 -8.08
N TRP A 62 -1.08 -2.16 -9.25
CA TRP A 62 -1.04 -3.23 -10.25
C TRP A 62 -0.37 -2.70 -11.51
N ILE A 63 0.69 -3.35 -11.95
CA ILE A 63 1.41 -2.96 -13.15
C ILE A 63 0.70 -3.56 -14.36
N THR A 64 0.29 -2.70 -15.29
CA THR A 64 -0.37 -3.14 -16.52
C THR A 64 0.40 -2.59 -17.72
N VAL A 65 0.28 -3.28 -18.86
CA VAL A 65 0.88 -2.84 -20.12
C VAL A 65 -0.22 -2.69 -21.15
N ARG A 66 -0.28 -1.52 -21.78
CA ARG A 66 -1.30 -1.22 -22.79
C ARG A 66 -0.64 -0.82 -24.09
N HIS A 67 -1.31 -1.11 -25.20
CA HIS A 67 -0.77 -0.82 -26.55
C HIS A 67 -0.39 0.64 -26.76
N TYR A 68 -1.18 1.56 -26.21
CA TYR A 68 -1.01 2.99 -26.47
C TYR A 68 -0.21 3.73 -25.41
N CYS A 69 -0.18 3.22 -24.20
CA CYS A 69 0.43 3.90 -23.07
C CYS A 69 1.68 3.19 -22.54
N GLY A 70 1.92 1.95 -23.00
CA GLY A 70 2.99 1.13 -22.46
C GLY A 70 2.70 0.72 -21.03
N LYS A 71 3.76 0.69 -20.21
CA LYS A 71 3.68 0.26 -18.82
C LYS A 71 3.03 1.33 -17.96
N GLN A 72 2.02 0.94 -17.20
CA GLN A 72 1.30 1.80 -16.26
C GLN A 72 1.17 1.12 -14.92
N ILE A 73 0.94 1.93 -13.88
CA ILE A 73 0.56 1.40 -12.58
C ILE A 73 -0.85 1.90 -12.24
N GLU A 74 -1.72 0.96 -11.86
CA GLU A 74 -3.05 1.28 -11.39
C GLU A 74 -3.02 1.21 -9.87
N ILE A 75 -3.27 2.35 -9.21
CA ILE A 75 -3.23 2.45 -7.76
C ILE A 75 -4.58 2.02 -7.20
N ASP A 76 -4.53 1.10 -6.23
CA ASP A 76 -5.71 0.59 -5.56
C ASP A 76 -5.53 0.77 -4.06
N ASN A 77 -6.60 1.15 -3.35
CA ASN A 77 -6.63 1.24 -1.88
C ASN A 77 -5.46 2.01 -1.26
N VAL A 78 -5.62 3.31 -1.11
CA VAL A 78 -4.69 4.10 -0.30
C VAL A 78 -5.22 4.11 1.13
N ILE A 79 -4.45 3.56 2.07
CA ILE A 79 -4.87 3.41 3.46
C ILE A 79 -3.97 4.24 4.35
N ILE A 80 -4.57 5.19 5.09
CA ILE A 80 -3.85 6.04 6.05
C ILE A 80 -4.54 5.86 7.41
N PRO A 81 -3.82 5.46 8.46
CA PRO A 81 -4.40 5.34 9.80
C PRO A 81 -5.02 6.64 10.27
N LEU A 82 -6.07 6.55 11.09
CA LEU A 82 -6.81 7.71 11.57
C LEU A 82 -5.91 8.79 12.18
N ALA A 83 -4.88 8.39 12.92
CA ALA A 83 -3.97 9.33 13.57
C ALA A 83 -3.21 10.22 12.58
N TYR A 84 -3.10 9.78 11.33
CA TYR A 84 -2.32 10.48 10.30
C TYR A 84 -3.17 11.02 9.16
N GLN A 85 -4.49 10.87 9.23
CA GLN A 85 -5.37 11.38 8.19
C GLN A 85 -5.44 12.91 8.23
N SER A 86 -5.83 13.50 7.12
CA SER A 86 -5.97 14.96 6.96
C SER A 86 -4.66 15.72 7.07
N ARG A 87 -3.53 15.05 6.87
CA ARG A 87 -2.19 15.67 6.90
C ARG A 87 -1.50 15.62 5.54
N GLY A 88 -2.21 15.21 4.50
CA GLY A 88 -1.64 15.15 3.15
C GLY A 88 -0.81 13.91 2.85
N TYR A 89 -0.74 12.93 3.75
CA TYR A 89 0.08 11.74 3.52
C TYR A 89 -0.46 10.87 2.39
N GLY A 90 -1.77 10.76 2.26
CA GLY A 90 -2.36 9.99 1.15
C GLY A 90 -1.96 10.55 -0.20
N LYS A 91 -2.06 11.85 -0.35
CA LYS A 91 -1.64 12.53 -1.58
C LYS A 91 -0.14 12.37 -1.82
N GLN A 92 0.66 12.50 -0.77
CA GLN A 92 2.10 12.34 -0.86
C GLN A 92 2.46 10.92 -1.31
N LEU A 93 1.80 9.91 -0.76
CA LEU A 93 2.04 8.53 -1.13
C LEU A 93 1.72 8.29 -2.61
N ILE A 94 0.58 8.80 -3.09
CA ILE A 94 0.19 8.68 -4.49
C ILE A 94 1.23 9.32 -5.40
N GLU A 95 1.68 10.53 -5.05
CA GLU A 95 2.69 11.23 -5.85
C GLU A 95 4.01 10.46 -5.90
N LEU A 96 4.42 9.86 -4.79
CA LEU A 96 5.64 9.05 -4.74
C LEU A 96 5.52 7.78 -5.59
N ILE A 97 4.35 7.15 -5.58
CA ILE A 97 4.09 5.98 -6.42
C ILE A 97 4.17 6.36 -7.90
N GLU A 98 3.57 7.48 -8.27
CA GLU A 98 3.61 7.95 -9.64
C GLU A 98 5.04 8.26 -10.11
N GLN A 99 5.86 8.83 -9.24
CA GLN A 99 7.26 9.07 -9.54
C GLN A 99 8.06 7.78 -9.67
N TRP A 100 7.71 6.76 -8.87
CA TRP A 100 8.35 5.46 -8.93
C TRP A 100 8.05 4.75 -10.25
N SER A 101 6.82 4.87 -10.72
CA SER A 101 6.42 4.23 -11.98
C SER A 101 6.96 5.02 -13.19
#